data_a8b7648f45689f047c2cf9912e461568
#
_entry.id   a8b7648f45689f047c2cf9912e461568
#
_cell.length_a   1.000
_cell.length_b   1.000
_cell.length_c   1.000
_cell.angle_alpha   90.00
_cell.angle_beta   90.00
_cell.angle_gamma   90.00
#
_symmetry.space_group_name_H-M   'P 1'
#
loop_
_entity.id
_entity.type
_entity.pdbx_description
1 polymer ?
#
loop_
_entity_poly.entity_id
_entity_poly.type
_entity_poly.pdbx_seq_one_letter_code
_entity_poly.pdbx_strand_id
1 'polypeptide(L)'
;NAIKLKIQKPEENIIDFIERDVIKDKNSNYANILEDTVEDSFKRLIEPSVEREIRSDLTEKAEEKAIKVFGQNAKQLLLGAPIKGKTVMGFDPAYRTGCKIAVIDETGKVLDIATVYPTAPQNDVEGAKKTLLDLINKDHVDMIAIGNGTASRESEMFVSDMIKEVKHDICYVIVSEA
;
A
#
# COMPACT_ATOMS: atom_id res chain seq x y z
N ASN A 1 3.46 9.69 11.64
CA ASN A 1 3.11 10.88 10.87
C ASN A 1 4.29 11.83 10.85
N ALA A 2 4.87 12.07 9.67
CA ALA A 2 6.08 12.89 9.51
C ALA A 2 5.78 14.40 9.42
N ILE A 3 4.52 14.80 9.18
CA ILE A 3 4.13 16.19 8.96
C ILE A 3 3.06 16.58 9.99
N LYS A 4 3.29 17.69 10.69
CA LYS A 4 2.30 18.34 11.55
C LYS A 4 1.81 19.60 10.86
N LEU A 5 0.51 19.74 10.70
CA LEU A 5 -0.13 20.90 10.10
C LEU A 5 -0.76 21.77 11.18
N LYS A 6 -0.57 23.10 11.05
CA LYS A 6 -1.25 24.11 11.86
C LYS A 6 -1.95 25.08 10.92
N ILE A 7 -3.21 25.39 11.18
CA ILE A 7 -3.94 26.41 10.46
C ILE A 7 -3.57 27.76 11.05
N GLN A 8 -3.06 28.67 10.22
CA GLN A 8 -2.85 30.07 10.61
C GLN A 8 -4.11 30.85 10.34
N LYS A 9 -4.50 31.69 11.27
CA LYS A 9 -5.74 32.47 11.23
C LYS A 9 -5.49 33.88 11.78
N PRO A 10 -6.19 34.90 11.30
CA PRO A 10 -6.18 36.24 11.85
C PRO A 10 -7.12 36.31 13.07
N GLU A 11 -6.72 35.70 14.20
CA GLU A 11 -7.54 35.51 15.40
C GLU A 11 -8.15 36.81 15.90
N GLU A 12 -7.31 37.86 16.10
CA GLU A 12 -7.75 39.17 16.54
C GLU A 12 -8.85 39.77 15.67
N ASN A 13 -8.66 39.71 14.35
CA ASN A 13 -9.65 40.26 13.41
C ASN A 13 -11.00 39.51 13.46
N ILE A 14 -10.96 38.22 13.72
CA ILE A 14 -12.18 37.41 13.82
C ILE A 14 -12.92 37.75 15.12
N ILE A 15 -12.20 37.84 16.24
CA ILE A 15 -12.78 38.19 17.53
C ILE A 15 -13.38 39.62 17.44
N ASP A 16 -12.65 40.60 16.94
CA ASP A 16 -13.12 41.94 16.70
C ASP A 16 -14.41 42.00 15.86
N PHE A 17 -14.49 41.16 14.83
CA PHE A 17 -15.68 41.06 13.98
C PHE A 17 -16.89 40.56 14.78
N ILE A 18 -16.73 39.50 15.57
CA ILE A 18 -17.79 38.93 16.39
C ILE A 18 -18.22 39.93 17.48
N GLU A 19 -17.26 40.59 18.13
CA GLU A 19 -17.54 41.61 19.15
C GLU A 19 -18.39 42.76 18.59
N ARG A 20 -18.08 43.27 17.41
CA ARG A 20 -18.90 44.35 16.75
C ARG A 20 -20.32 43.91 16.49
N ASP A 21 -20.54 42.62 16.21
CA ASP A 21 -21.87 42.12 15.98
C ASP A 21 -22.67 41.87 17.27
N VAL A 22 -22.00 41.40 18.32
CA VAL A 22 -22.62 41.04 19.59
C VAL A 22 -22.76 42.25 20.53
N ILE A 23 -21.70 43.09 20.63
CA ILE A 23 -21.63 44.22 21.57
C ILE A 23 -22.11 45.51 20.87
N LYS A 24 -23.39 45.86 21.07
CA LYS A 24 -24.00 47.06 20.46
C LYS A 24 -23.67 48.32 21.20
N ASP A 25 -23.48 48.28 22.55
CA ASP A 25 -23.11 49.41 23.40
C ASP A 25 -21.86 49.08 24.22
N LYS A 26 -20.74 49.63 23.79
CA LYS A 26 -19.45 49.47 24.47
C LYS A 26 -19.33 50.14 25.85
N ASN A 27 -20.25 51.07 26.14
CA ASN A 27 -20.28 51.74 27.44
C ASN A 27 -21.20 51.05 28.47
N SER A 28 -21.79 49.92 28.08
CA SER A 28 -22.62 49.10 28.94
C SER A 28 -21.76 48.48 30.07
N ASN A 29 -22.33 48.41 31.28
CA ASN A 29 -21.70 47.70 32.40
C ASN A 29 -21.44 46.20 32.14
N TYR A 30 -22.03 45.67 31.08
CA TYR A 30 -21.88 44.26 30.67
C TYR A 30 -20.88 44.06 29.50
N ALA A 31 -20.32 45.16 28.95
CA ALA A 31 -19.44 45.09 27.79
C ALA A 31 -18.27 44.13 28.02
N ASN A 32 -17.53 44.24 29.10
CA ASN A 32 -16.39 43.37 29.44
C ASN A 32 -16.81 41.91 29.57
N ILE A 33 -17.98 41.60 30.12
CA ILE A 33 -18.49 40.25 30.25
C ILE A 33 -18.78 39.65 28.87
N LEU A 34 -19.29 40.46 27.96
CA LEU A 34 -19.55 40.05 26.60
C LEU A 34 -18.27 39.84 25.81
N GLU A 35 -17.26 40.69 25.98
CA GLU A 35 -15.91 40.49 25.38
C GLU A 35 -15.30 39.16 25.80
N ASP A 36 -15.24 38.91 27.12
CA ASP A 36 -14.74 37.62 27.65
C ASP A 36 -15.55 36.41 27.10
N THR A 37 -16.86 36.58 27.00
CA THR A 37 -17.75 35.52 26.47
C THR A 37 -17.50 35.24 24.98
N VAL A 38 -17.27 36.28 24.19
CA VAL A 38 -16.94 36.15 22.77
C VAL A 38 -15.62 35.43 22.59
N GLU A 39 -14.60 35.84 23.34
CA GLU A 39 -13.28 35.20 23.28
C GLU A 39 -13.35 33.73 23.71
N ASP A 40 -14.03 33.38 24.80
CA ASP A 40 -14.23 31.99 25.23
C ASP A 40 -15.01 31.18 24.19
N SER A 41 -16.08 31.75 23.68
CA SER A 41 -16.90 31.08 22.64
C SER A 41 -16.12 30.82 21.37
N PHE A 42 -15.30 31.78 20.95
CA PHE A 42 -14.45 31.62 19.79
C PHE A 42 -13.43 30.48 20.00
N LYS A 43 -12.65 30.55 21.08
CA LYS A 43 -11.57 29.59 21.36
C LYS A 43 -12.07 28.17 21.64
N ARG A 44 -13.19 28.06 22.35
CA ARG A 44 -13.68 26.77 22.82
C ARG A 44 -14.67 26.09 21.86
N LEU A 45 -15.44 26.85 21.13
CA LEU A 45 -16.53 26.30 20.29
C LEU A 45 -16.32 26.54 18.80
N ILE A 46 -16.13 27.80 18.37
CA ILE A 46 -16.13 28.17 16.96
C ILE A 46 -14.85 27.66 16.29
N GLU A 47 -13.70 28.06 16.81
CA GLU A 47 -12.41 27.69 16.23
C GLU A 47 -12.22 26.19 16.06
N PRO A 48 -12.41 25.34 17.09
CA PRO A 48 -12.23 23.89 16.94
C PRO A 48 -13.25 23.26 15.99
N SER A 49 -14.44 23.85 15.87
CA SER A 49 -15.47 23.36 14.95
C SER A 49 -15.11 23.66 13.50
N VAL A 50 -14.76 24.90 13.20
CA VAL A 50 -14.35 25.32 11.85
C VAL A 50 -13.06 24.63 11.41
N GLU A 51 -12.09 24.49 12.33
CA GLU A 51 -10.85 23.76 12.01
C GLU A 51 -11.13 22.29 11.64
N ARG A 52 -12.02 21.62 12.35
CA ARG A 52 -12.42 20.24 12.04
C ARG A 52 -13.12 20.14 10.68
N GLU A 53 -14.01 21.08 10.38
CA GLU A 53 -14.73 21.14 9.10
C GLU A 53 -13.75 21.32 7.93
N ILE A 54 -12.85 22.30 8.01
CA ILE A 54 -11.82 22.53 6.99
C ILE A 54 -10.94 21.30 6.78
N ARG A 55 -10.52 20.65 7.88
CA ARG A 55 -9.71 19.43 7.80
C ARG A 55 -10.47 18.28 7.16
N SER A 56 -11.75 18.13 7.48
CA SER A 56 -12.63 17.11 6.89
C SER A 56 -12.77 17.32 5.38
N ASP A 57 -13.07 18.54 4.95
CA ASP A 57 -13.22 18.87 3.53
C ASP A 57 -11.93 18.65 2.73
N LEU A 58 -10.79 19.04 3.31
CA LEU A 58 -9.50 18.82 2.65
C LEU A 58 -9.15 17.33 2.56
N THR A 59 -9.50 16.57 3.58
CA THR A 59 -9.29 15.11 3.61
C THR A 59 -10.15 14.44 2.54
N GLU A 60 -11.43 14.75 2.48
CA GLU A 60 -12.35 14.21 1.47
C GLU A 60 -11.85 14.47 0.04
N LYS A 61 -11.48 15.72 -0.26
CA LYS A 61 -10.91 16.08 -1.57
C LYS A 61 -9.61 15.32 -1.88
N ALA A 62 -8.76 15.09 -0.87
CA ALA A 62 -7.52 14.35 -1.05
C ALA A 62 -7.78 12.86 -1.30
N GLU A 63 -8.75 12.28 -0.57
CA GLU A 63 -9.17 10.88 -0.71
C GLU A 63 -9.77 10.60 -2.09
N GLU A 64 -10.68 11.45 -2.56
CA GLU A 64 -11.25 11.34 -3.91
C GLU A 64 -10.17 11.32 -4.99
N LYS A 65 -9.19 12.22 -4.88
CA LYS A 65 -8.07 12.27 -5.81
C LYS A 65 -7.18 11.03 -5.72
N ALA A 66 -6.89 10.57 -4.51
CA ALA A 66 -6.08 9.38 -4.28
C ALA A 66 -6.76 8.11 -4.83
N ILE A 67 -8.07 7.95 -4.61
CA ILE A 67 -8.86 6.83 -5.15
C ILE A 67 -8.84 6.84 -6.68
N LYS A 68 -8.97 8.02 -7.31
CA LYS A 68 -8.91 8.14 -8.76
C LYS A 68 -7.56 7.72 -9.33
N VAL A 69 -6.46 8.17 -8.72
CA VAL A 69 -5.10 7.79 -9.12
C VAL A 69 -4.87 6.30 -8.91
N PHE A 70 -5.28 5.77 -7.76
CA PHE A 70 -5.20 4.32 -7.47
C PHE A 70 -5.97 3.51 -8.53
N GLY A 71 -7.19 3.90 -8.84
CA GLY A 71 -8.00 3.23 -9.86
C GLY A 71 -7.36 3.23 -11.25
N GLN A 72 -6.71 4.34 -11.63
CA GLN A 72 -5.97 4.41 -12.89
C GLN A 72 -4.76 3.47 -12.91
N ASN A 73 -3.98 3.42 -11.83
CA ASN A 73 -2.83 2.54 -11.70
C ASN A 73 -3.25 1.07 -11.70
N ALA A 74 -4.28 0.72 -10.93
CA ALA A 74 -4.84 -0.63 -10.90
C ALA A 74 -5.33 -1.06 -12.29
N LYS A 75 -6.01 -0.17 -13.02
CA LYS A 75 -6.45 -0.44 -14.38
C LYS A 75 -5.28 -0.73 -15.33
N GLN A 76 -4.19 0.04 -15.24
CA GLN A 76 -3.00 -0.18 -16.07
C GLN A 76 -2.35 -1.53 -15.77
N LEU A 77 -2.25 -1.91 -14.49
CA LEU A 77 -1.71 -3.21 -14.09
C LEU A 77 -2.57 -4.37 -14.58
N LEU A 78 -3.89 -4.28 -14.39
CA LEU A 78 -4.83 -5.33 -14.81
C LEU A 78 -4.95 -5.47 -16.34
N LEU A 79 -4.73 -4.39 -17.08
CA LEU A 79 -4.73 -4.39 -18.56
C LEU A 79 -3.34 -4.63 -19.14
N GLY A 80 -2.34 -4.97 -18.34
CA GLY A 80 -1.03 -5.37 -18.82
C GLY A 80 -1.15 -6.55 -19.80
N ALA A 81 -0.38 -6.51 -20.88
CA ALA A 81 -0.40 -7.58 -21.87
C ALA A 81 0.09 -8.89 -21.22
N PRO A 82 -0.63 -10.02 -21.39
CA PRO A 82 -0.18 -11.31 -20.89
C PRO A 82 1.08 -11.77 -21.62
N ILE A 83 1.93 -12.49 -20.93
CA ILE A 83 3.07 -13.19 -21.55
C ILE A 83 2.51 -14.37 -22.31
N LYS A 84 2.67 -14.37 -23.65
CA LYS A 84 2.11 -15.40 -24.52
C LYS A 84 3.10 -16.53 -24.78
N GLY A 85 2.57 -17.75 -24.91
CA GLY A 85 3.34 -18.92 -25.34
C GLY A 85 4.42 -19.34 -24.33
N LYS A 86 4.21 -19.09 -23.04
CA LYS A 86 5.14 -19.43 -21.97
C LYS A 86 4.46 -20.24 -20.88
N THR A 87 5.15 -21.29 -20.42
CA THR A 87 4.82 -21.99 -19.18
C THR A 87 5.47 -21.24 -18.03
N VAL A 88 4.67 -20.84 -17.07
CA VAL A 88 5.14 -19.97 -15.95
C VAL A 88 4.99 -20.70 -14.62
N MET A 89 6.05 -20.68 -13.82
CA MET A 89 6.02 -21.09 -12.43
C MET A 89 5.85 -19.85 -11.55
N GLY A 90 4.72 -19.73 -10.86
CA GLY A 90 4.51 -18.75 -9.81
C GLY A 90 5.19 -19.23 -8.52
N PHE A 91 5.94 -18.35 -7.90
CA PHE A 91 6.66 -18.60 -6.63
C PHE A 91 6.21 -17.51 -5.63
N ASP A 92 5.38 -17.90 -4.65
CA ASP A 92 4.90 -17.04 -3.56
C ASP A 92 5.75 -17.28 -2.30
N PRO A 93 6.70 -16.38 -1.98
CA PRO A 93 7.64 -16.57 -0.89
C PRO A 93 7.00 -16.45 0.48
N ALA A 94 7.36 -17.36 1.40
CA ALA A 94 6.99 -17.24 2.82
C ALA A 94 7.97 -18.01 3.71
N TYR A 95 8.16 -17.53 4.95
CA TYR A 95 9.04 -18.22 5.91
C TYR A 95 8.39 -19.44 6.56
N ARG A 96 7.35 -19.25 7.36
CA ARG A 96 6.76 -20.31 8.20
C ARG A 96 5.85 -21.27 7.46
N THR A 97 5.03 -20.75 6.56
CA THR A 97 4.04 -21.55 5.82
C THR A 97 4.60 -22.26 4.60
N GLY A 98 5.86 -22.03 4.30
CA GLY A 98 6.52 -22.51 3.09
C GLY A 98 6.17 -21.67 1.87
N CYS A 99 7.06 -21.69 0.89
CA CYS A 99 6.85 -21.04 -0.40
C CYS A 99 5.86 -21.86 -1.22
N LYS A 100 4.81 -21.20 -1.70
CA LYS A 100 3.78 -21.83 -2.53
C LYS A 100 4.16 -21.73 -4.00
N ILE A 101 4.03 -22.82 -4.68
CA ILE A 101 4.42 -22.97 -6.09
C ILE A 101 3.18 -23.35 -6.89
N ALA A 102 2.99 -22.71 -8.03
CA ALA A 102 2.00 -23.12 -9.01
C ALA A 102 2.61 -23.02 -10.40
N VAL A 103 2.47 -24.06 -11.21
CA VAL A 103 2.88 -24.04 -12.62
C VAL A 103 1.63 -23.92 -13.48
N ILE A 104 1.65 -22.97 -14.41
CA ILE A 104 0.55 -22.74 -15.37
C ILE A 104 1.07 -22.81 -16.80
N ASP A 105 0.24 -23.31 -17.69
CA ASP A 105 0.52 -23.31 -19.13
C ASP A 105 0.24 -21.92 -19.76
N GLU A 106 0.48 -21.82 -21.07
CA GLU A 106 0.26 -20.60 -21.85
C GLU A 106 -1.20 -20.09 -21.88
N THR A 107 -2.15 -20.94 -21.49
CA THR A 107 -3.57 -20.60 -21.40
C THR A 107 -4.01 -20.19 -19.99
N GLY A 108 -3.13 -20.31 -19.01
CA GLY A 108 -3.41 -20.07 -17.60
C GLY A 108 -3.96 -21.30 -16.86
N LYS A 109 -3.98 -22.47 -17.49
CA LYS A 109 -4.38 -23.72 -16.82
C LYS A 109 -3.30 -24.16 -15.85
N VAL A 110 -3.69 -24.46 -14.62
CA VAL A 110 -2.78 -25.02 -13.61
C VAL A 110 -2.38 -26.44 -14.00
N LEU A 111 -1.07 -26.66 -14.12
CA LEU A 111 -0.47 -27.97 -14.39
C LEU A 111 -0.10 -28.68 -13.10
N ASP A 112 0.64 -27.98 -12.21
CA ASP A 112 1.10 -28.51 -10.94
C ASP A 112 1.07 -27.46 -9.84
N ILE A 113 1.03 -27.95 -8.59
CA ILE A 113 1.17 -27.14 -7.39
C ILE A 113 2.10 -27.85 -6.39
N ALA A 114 2.89 -27.09 -5.64
CA ALA A 114 3.75 -27.62 -4.58
C ALA A 114 3.91 -26.59 -3.45
N THR A 115 4.44 -27.07 -2.31
CA THR A 115 4.92 -26.20 -1.24
C THR A 115 6.34 -26.63 -0.89
N VAL A 116 7.25 -25.67 -0.86
CA VAL A 116 8.68 -25.93 -0.57
C VAL A 116 9.18 -25.00 0.53
N TYR A 117 10.25 -25.37 1.20
CA TYR A 117 10.75 -24.68 2.38
C TYR A 117 12.26 -24.33 2.27
N PRO A 118 12.67 -23.53 1.27
CA PRO A 118 14.08 -23.22 1.06
C PRO A 118 14.67 -22.25 2.08
N THR A 119 13.82 -21.61 2.90
CA THR A 119 14.18 -20.56 3.86
C THR A 119 13.96 -21.01 5.31
N ALA A 120 14.57 -20.27 6.26
CA ALA A 120 14.32 -20.50 7.68
C ALA A 120 12.81 -20.39 8.01
N PRO A 121 12.30 -21.13 9.03
CA PRO A 121 13.04 -21.95 9.99
C PRO A 121 13.37 -23.38 9.52
N GLN A 122 12.72 -23.89 8.47
CA GLN A 122 12.90 -25.29 8.03
C GLN A 122 14.17 -25.49 7.22
N ASN A 123 14.51 -24.54 6.35
CA ASN A 123 15.77 -24.47 5.60
C ASN A 123 16.08 -25.76 4.80
N ASP A 124 15.03 -26.39 4.23
CA ASP A 124 15.16 -27.57 3.37
C ASP A 124 15.49 -27.14 1.92
N VAL A 125 16.69 -26.65 1.74
CA VAL A 125 17.18 -26.14 0.45
C VAL A 125 17.24 -27.23 -0.61
N GLU A 126 17.77 -28.41 -0.25
CA GLU A 126 17.97 -29.52 -1.19
C GLU A 126 16.63 -30.15 -1.62
N GLY A 127 15.71 -30.37 -0.68
CA GLY A 127 14.37 -30.89 -1.00
C GLY A 127 13.58 -29.91 -1.86
N ALA A 128 13.66 -28.61 -1.53
CA ALA A 128 13.03 -27.55 -2.33
C ALA A 128 13.60 -27.52 -3.76
N LYS A 129 14.92 -27.54 -3.89
CA LYS A 129 15.61 -27.52 -5.18
C LYS A 129 15.23 -28.73 -6.03
N LYS A 130 15.25 -29.93 -5.47
CA LYS A 130 14.86 -31.15 -6.18
C LYS A 130 13.41 -31.04 -6.70
N THR A 131 12.47 -30.65 -5.84
CA THR A 131 11.05 -30.49 -6.20
C THR A 131 10.87 -29.51 -7.34
N LEU A 132 11.51 -28.33 -7.27
CA LEU A 132 11.38 -27.33 -8.31
C LEU A 132 12.03 -27.74 -9.63
N LEU A 133 13.20 -28.37 -9.61
CA LEU A 133 13.84 -28.89 -10.82
C LEU A 133 13.01 -30.00 -11.48
N ASP A 134 12.38 -30.88 -10.68
CA ASP A 134 11.47 -31.89 -11.19
C ASP A 134 10.26 -31.25 -11.91
N LEU A 135 9.64 -30.22 -11.33
CA LEU A 135 8.54 -29.48 -11.95
C LEU A 135 8.98 -28.72 -13.19
N ILE A 136 10.14 -28.05 -13.15
CA ILE A 136 10.68 -27.30 -14.30
C ILE A 136 10.93 -28.24 -15.48
N ASN A 137 11.50 -29.40 -15.25
CA ASN A 137 11.78 -30.37 -16.31
C ASN A 137 10.51 -31.07 -16.82
N LYS A 138 9.58 -31.42 -15.93
CA LYS A 138 8.32 -32.08 -16.24
C LYS A 138 7.43 -31.22 -17.14
N ASP A 139 7.23 -29.95 -16.73
CA ASP A 139 6.27 -29.06 -17.35
C ASP A 139 6.92 -28.08 -18.35
N HIS A 140 8.22 -28.21 -18.57
CA HIS A 140 9.00 -27.32 -19.46
C HIS A 140 8.79 -25.82 -19.13
N VAL A 141 9.03 -25.45 -17.87
CA VAL A 141 8.87 -24.08 -17.39
C VAL A 141 9.84 -23.12 -18.08
N ASP A 142 9.32 -22.09 -18.70
CA ASP A 142 10.09 -21.04 -19.38
C ASP A 142 10.45 -19.86 -18.48
N MET A 143 9.62 -19.59 -17.44
CA MET A 143 9.77 -18.42 -16.59
C MET A 143 9.32 -18.72 -15.17
N ILE A 144 10.04 -18.13 -14.19
CA ILE A 144 9.66 -18.16 -12.78
C ILE A 144 9.26 -16.73 -12.35
N ALA A 145 8.02 -16.54 -11.91
CA ALA A 145 7.52 -15.28 -11.37
C ALA A 145 7.56 -15.33 -9.84
N ILE A 146 8.43 -14.53 -9.22
CA ILE A 146 8.65 -14.49 -7.77
C ILE A 146 7.93 -13.27 -7.19
N GLY A 147 7.04 -13.47 -6.22
CA GLY A 147 6.38 -12.39 -5.50
C GLY A 147 7.37 -11.56 -4.67
N ASN A 148 7.14 -10.24 -4.59
CA ASN A 148 8.03 -9.31 -3.87
C ASN A 148 7.65 -9.12 -2.39
N GLY A 149 6.86 -10.02 -1.82
CA GLY A 149 6.46 -9.98 -0.42
C GLY A 149 7.56 -10.42 0.56
N THR A 150 7.13 -11.07 1.65
CA THR A 150 8.03 -11.63 2.68
C THR A 150 8.97 -12.67 2.09
N ALA A 151 10.24 -12.71 2.52
CA ALA A 151 11.28 -13.65 2.05
C ALA A 151 11.60 -13.59 0.55
N SER A 152 11.24 -12.53 -0.15
CA SER A 152 11.46 -12.38 -1.59
C SER A 152 12.94 -12.41 -1.96
N ARG A 153 13.80 -11.71 -1.21
CA ARG A 153 15.23 -11.64 -1.49
C ARG A 153 15.95 -12.98 -1.33
N GLU A 154 15.64 -13.72 -0.28
CA GLU A 154 16.18 -15.05 -0.03
C GLU A 154 15.71 -16.03 -1.11
N SER A 155 14.44 -15.92 -1.51
CA SER A 155 13.86 -16.73 -2.58
C SER A 155 14.46 -16.41 -3.93
N GLU A 156 14.73 -15.14 -4.23
CA GLU A 156 15.43 -14.72 -5.43
C GLU A 156 16.83 -15.32 -5.51
N MET A 157 17.60 -15.25 -4.42
CA MET A 157 18.93 -15.84 -4.36
C MET A 157 18.87 -17.35 -4.60
N PHE A 158 17.95 -18.05 -3.93
CA PHE A 158 17.74 -19.47 -4.09
C PHE A 158 17.39 -19.86 -5.53
N VAL A 159 16.43 -19.16 -6.14
CA VAL A 159 16.01 -19.40 -7.54
C VAL A 159 17.14 -19.08 -8.50
N SER A 160 17.85 -17.96 -8.32
CA SER A 160 18.98 -17.56 -9.16
C SER A 160 20.11 -18.60 -9.19
N ASP A 161 20.37 -19.27 -8.05
CA ASP A 161 21.36 -20.33 -8.00
C ASP A 161 20.83 -21.63 -8.61
N MET A 162 19.59 -21.98 -8.35
CA MET A 162 18.95 -23.19 -8.85
C MET A 162 18.85 -23.23 -10.38
N ILE A 163 18.45 -22.11 -11.03
CA ILE A 163 18.26 -22.08 -12.49
C ILE A 163 19.55 -22.32 -13.28
N LYS A 164 20.72 -22.13 -12.67
CA LYS A 164 22.02 -22.46 -13.32
C LYS A 164 22.19 -23.94 -13.64
N GLU A 165 21.40 -24.81 -13.01
CA GLU A 165 21.43 -26.26 -13.22
C GLU A 165 20.39 -26.73 -14.25
N VAL A 166 19.51 -25.85 -14.68
CA VAL A 166 18.50 -26.14 -15.71
C VAL A 166 19.19 -26.18 -17.08
N LYS A 167 18.80 -27.15 -17.92
CA LYS A 167 19.46 -27.40 -19.22
C LYS A 167 18.88 -26.58 -20.39
N HIS A 168 17.74 -25.93 -20.19
CA HIS A 168 17.11 -25.07 -21.19
C HIS A 168 17.07 -23.61 -20.72
N ASP A 169 16.81 -22.70 -21.62
CA ASP A 169 16.71 -21.29 -21.29
C ASP A 169 15.49 -21.03 -20.41
N ILE A 170 15.77 -20.56 -19.20
CA ILE A 170 14.77 -20.17 -18.22
C ILE A 170 15.15 -18.81 -17.62
N CYS A 171 14.18 -17.97 -17.37
CA CYS A 171 14.40 -16.69 -16.71
C CYS A 171 13.48 -16.56 -15.48
N TYR A 172 13.83 -15.63 -14.61
CA TYR A 172 12.93 -15.23 -13.52
C TYR A 172 12.63 -13.73 -13.54
N VAL A 173 11.54 -13.35 -12.93
CA VAL A 173 11.10 -11.97 -12.77
C VAL A 173 10.53 -11.77 -11.37
N ILE A 174 10.81 -10.62 -10.77
CA ILE A 174 10.18 -10.22 -9.51
C ILE A 174 8.88 -9.50 -9.83
N VAL A 175 7.78 -9.96 -9.24
CA VAL A 175 6.44 -9.44 -9.48
C VAL A 175 5.94 -8.71 -8.24
N SER A 176 5.40 -7.51 -8.43
CA SER A 176 4.79 -6.74 -7.33
C SER A 176 3.45 -7.36 -6.93
N GLU A 177 3.30 -7.63 -5.64
CA GLU A 177 2.05 -8.10 -5.02
C GLU A 177 1.19 -6.94 -4.48
N ALA A 178 1.68 -5.70 -4.59
CA ALA A 178 1.01 -4.51 -4.07
C ALA A 178 -0.17 -4.07 -4.96
#